data_3b1d1a2e63f4c03dc73e4b00fe8e9159
#
_entry.id   3b1d1a2e63f4c03dc73e4b00fe8e9159
#
_cell.length_a   1.000
_cell.length_b   1.000
_cell.length_c   1.000
_cell.angle_alpha   90.00
_cell.angle_beta   90.00
_cell.angle_gamma   90.00
#
_symmetry.space_group_name_H-M   'P 1'
#
loop_
_entity.id
_entity.type
_entity.pdbx_description
1 polymer ?
#
loop_
_entity_poly.entity_id
_entity_poly.type
_entity_poly.pdbx_seq_one_letter_code
_entity_poly.pdbx_strand_id
1 'polypeptide(L)'
;MKMTRNRTVFVGAMVLAWAAFAWAADPVGVLTEIRAERGQVEVKRAGETQWTAAQPLLALRPGDQLRVTGEARAALVFTGGRGAQAVSAGNSPFTVQPPAAAAAGDKVKGLVGSVTDFLSGKQKDLAYLPLSVRSVRPPRVAQLEPRATKVLPGALTFEWSGSDTLKYKVRVLGSQGMLWERADLPRKPLPYPASAPALEPGVRYTWQLEAAGQPAQQAEFEILPAAEVARVRESLDMLVPASLPGYPPSSIALMRAGYELRDGLYADARRELLAALASDPDEPTLHLLLGQVYDTIGLKDLAQREFIEARDLSRR
;
A
#
# COMPACT_ATOMS: atom_id res chain seq x y z
N MET A 1 28.65 0.07 86.50
CA MET A 1 28.78 0.90 85.33
C MET A 1 28.23 0.13 84.13
N LYS A 2 26.90 0.30 83.81
CA LYS A 2 26.19 -0.45 82.71
C LYS A 2 26.01 0.48 81.55
N MET A 3 26.63 0.13 80.44
CA MET A 3 26.47 0.79 79.15
C MET A 3 25.24 0.21 78.42
N THR A 4 24.22 1.01 78.21
CA THR A 4 23.04 0.69 77.38
C THR A 4 23.32 1.11 75.98
N ARG A 5 23.28 0.13 75.04
CA ARG A 5 23.45 0.33 73.60
C ARG A 5 22.08 0.50 72.98
N ASN A 6 21.72 1.72 72.55
CA ASN A 6 20.53 2.00 71.72
C ASN A 6 20.78 1.47 70.31
N ARG A 7 19.88 0.55 69.87
CA ARG A 7 19.77 0.13 68.44
C ARG A 7 18.62 0.91 67.82
N THR A 8 18.97 1.86 66.98
CA THR A 8 18.04 2.54 66.11
C THR A 8 17.77 1.64 64.91
N VAL A 9 16.55 1.17 64.75
CA VAL A 9 16.08 0.38 63.58
C VAL A 9 15.60 1.37 62.56
N PHE A 10 16.32 1.51 61.43
CA PHE A 10 15.87 2.21 60.26
C PHE A 10 14.94 1.27 59.46
N VAL A 11 13.64 1.55 59.46
CA VAL A 11 12.68 0.95 58.55
C VAL A 11 12.72 1.72 57.26
N GLY A 12 13.45 1.22 56.27
CA GLY A 12 13.46 1.72 54.91
C GLY A 12 12.16 1.31 54.19
N ALA A 13 11.27 2.25 53.97
CA ALA A 13 10.10 2.05 53.10
C ALA A 13 10.57 1.94 51.63
N MET A 14 10.61 0.73 51.12
CA MET A 14 10.87 0.43 49.73
C MET A 14 9.60 0.72 48.93
N VAL A 15 9.50 1.91 48.32
CA VAL A 15 8.42 2.26 47.38
C VAL A 15 8.69 1.50 46.08
N LEU A 16 8.01 0.37 45.90
CA LEU A 16 7.92 -0.35 44.62
C LEU A 16 7.13 0.51 43.65
N ALA A 17 7.83 1.28 42.81
CA ALA A 17 7.26 1.92 41.64
C ALA A 17 6.87 0.80 40.64
N TRP A 18 5.61 0.46 40.61
CA TRP A 18 5.03 -0.35 39.54
C TRP A 18 5.07 0.50 38.26
N ALA A 19 6.08 0.31 37.44
CA ALA A 19 6.03 0.73 36.06
C ALA A 19 4.92 -0.07 35.40
N ALA A 20 3.76 0.55 35.23
CA ALA A 20 2.69 0.01 34.41
C ALA A 20 3.25 -0.05 32.97
N PHE A 21 3.68 -1.24 32.54
CA PHE A 21 3.86 -1.53 31.13
C PHE A 21 2.46 -1.39 30.52
N ALA A 22 2.18 -0.21 29.97
CA ALA A 22 1.05 -0.02 29.10
C ALA A 22 1.27 -0.94 27.90
N TRP A 23 0.64 -2.09 27.89
CA TRP A 23 0.54 -2.94 26.70
C TRP A 23 -0.07 -2.07 25.63
N ALA A 24 0.70 -1.80 24.59
CA ALA A 24 0.22 -1.01 23.47
C ALA A 24 -0.96 -1.78 22.87
N ALA A 25 -2.18 -1.23 23.03
CA ALA A 25 -3.38 -1.84 22.48
C ALA A 25 -3.20 -2.09 20.98
N ASP A 26 -3.77 -3.19 20.49
CA ASP A 26 -3.73 -3.52 19.06
C ASP A 26 -4.36 -2.40 18.23
N PRO A 27 -3.84 -2.15 17.02
CA PRO A 27 -4.45 -1.19 16.11
C PRO A 27 -5.90 -1.56 15.78
N VAL A 28 -6.78 -0.57 15.79
CA VAL A 28 -8.21 -0.75 15.47
C VAL A 28 -8.60 -0.10 14.16
N GLY A 29 -7.67 0.56 13.50
CA GLY A 29 -7.89 1.20 12.20
C GLY A 29 -6.60 1.67 11.57
N VAL A 30 -6.68 2.02 10.30
CA VAL A 30 -5.59 2.56 9.49
C VAL A 30 -6.06 3.83 8.81
N LEU A 31 -5.22 4.86 8.83
CA LEU A 31 -5.45 6.10 8.12
C LEU A 31 -5.23 5.89 6.63
N THR A 32 -6.29 5.94 5.84
CA THR A 32 -6.29 5.60 4.41
C THR A 32 -6.37 6.79 3.49
N GLU A 33 -6.71 7.98 4.03
CA GLU A 33 -6.76 9.22 3.28
C GLU A 33 -6.24 10.38 4.15
N ILE A 34 -5.40 11.23 3.57
CA ILE A 34 -4.88 12.44 4.18
C ILE A 34 -4.87 13.55 3.14
N ARG A 35 -5.77 14.51 3.27
CA ARG A 35 -5.79 15.73 2.43
C ARG A 35 -5.55 16.94 3.31
N ALA A 36 -4.40 17.55 3.14
CA ALA A 36 -4.01 18.70 3.96
C ALA A 36 -4.18 20.07 3.26
N GLU A 37 -4.71 20.14 2.04
CA GLU A 37 -4.73 21.28 1.09
C GLU A 37 -4.65 22.69 1.72
N ARG A 38 -5.57 23.06 2.63
CA ARG A 38 -5.57 24.34 3.36
C ARG A 38 -5.82 24.11 4.84
N GLY A 39 -5.08 23.20 5.42
CA GLY A 39 -5.22 22.81 6.81
C GLY A 39 -4.17 21.80 7.22
N GLN A 40 -4.43 21.09 8.30
CA GLN A 40 -3.52 20.11 8.83
C GLN A 40 -4.29 18.87 9.30
N VAL A 41 -3.66 17.72 9.15
CA VAL A 41 -4.11 16.46 9.76
C VAL A 41 -3.04 16.02 10.76
N GLU A 42 -3.42 15.96 12.02
CA GLU A 42 -2.52 15.64 13.11
C GLU A 42 -3.08 14.49 13.95
N VAL A 43 -2.18 13.75 14.55
CA VAL A 43 -2.52 12.67 15.49
C VAL A 43 -1.90 12.96 16.87
N LYS A 44 -2.67 12.67 17.91
CA LYS A 44 -2.20 12.60 19.28
C LYS A 44 -2.44 11.18 19.80
N ARG A 45 -1.36 10.53 20.21
CA ARG A 45 -1.46 9.16 20.76
C ARG A 45 -2.17 9.14 22.11
N ALA A 46 -2.85 8.07 22.39
CA ALA A 46 -3.49 7.87 23.69
C ALA A 46 -2.45 7.99 24.83
N GLY A 47 -2.74 8.86 25.80
CA GLY A 47 -1.83 9.16 26.90
C GLY A 47 -0.74 10.19 26.62
N GLU A 48 -0.59 10.65 25.36
CA GLU A 48 0.32 11.74 25.01
C GLU A 48 -0.37 13.10 25.02
N THR A 49 0.42 14.15 25.18
CA THR A 49 -0.06 15.55 25.17
C THR A 49 0.23 16.26 23.86
N GLN A 50 1.19 15.76 23.09
CA GLN A 50 1.67 16.41 21.86
C GLN A 50 0.91 15.92 20.62
N TRP A 51 0.64 16.85 19.72
CA TRP A 51 0.14 16.59 18.38
C TRP A 51 1.31 16.45 17.41
N THR A 52 1.24 15.46 16.54
CA THR A 52 2.24 15.23 15.48
C THR A 52 1.52 15.11 14.13
N ALA A 53 2.17 15.52 13.05
CA ALA A 53 1.61 15.38 11.72
C ALA A 53 1.25 13.92 11.43
N ALA A 54 0.04 13.68 10.92
CA ALA A 54 -0.40 12.37 10.54
C ALA A 54 0.38 11.86 9.32
N GLN A 55 0.63 10.58 9.28
CA GLN A 55 1.35 9.93 8.17
C GLN A 55 0.46 8.93 7.42
N PRO A 56 0.68 8.74 6.12
CA PRO A 56 -0.01 7.72 5.35
C PRO A 56 0.09 6.32 5.97
N LEU A 57 -0.99 5.55 5.90
CA LEU A 57 -1.12 4.21 6.47
C LEU A 57 -0.85 4.13 7.98
N LEU A 58 -1.00 5.26 8.70
CA LEU A 58 -0.81 5.28 10.14
C LEU A 58 -1.78 4.34 10.83
N ALA A 59 -1.24 3.36 11.54
CA ALA A 59 -2.03 2.48 12.40
C ALA A 59 -2.52 3.25 13.63
N LEU A 60 -3.83 3.24 13.85
CA LEU A 60 -4.50 3.96 14.94
C LEU A 60 -5.01 2.99 16.01
N ARG A 61 -4.88 3.38 17.26
CA ARG A 61 -5.26 2.60 18.44
C ARG A 61 -6.48 3.22 19.13
N PRO A 62 -7.20 2.44 19.94
CA PRO A 62 -8.25 3.02 20.77
C PRO A 62 -7.73 4.18 21.63
N GLY A 63 -8.44 5.30 21.64
CA GLY A 63 -8.08 6.49 22.40
C GLY A 63 -7.10 7.45 21.69
N ASP A 64 -6.50 7.07 20.55
CA ASP A 64 -5.79 8.04 19.70
C ASP A 64 -6.76 9.12 19.25
N GLN A 65 -6.28 10.34 19.02
CA GLN A 65 -7.10 11.45 18.56
C GLN A 65 -6.56 11.97 17.23
N LEU A 66 -7.49 12.22 16.29
CA LEU A 66 -7.22 12.90 15.03
C LEU A 66 -7.71 14.32 15.11
N ARG A 67 -6.86 15.30 14.81
CA ARG A 67 -7.21 16.70 14.66
C ARG A 67 -7.08 17.11 13.21
N VAL A 68 -8.15 17.63 12.66
CA VAL A 68 -8.21 18.14 11.30
C VAL A 68 -8.61 19.60 11.37
N THR A 69 -7.88 20.47 10.67
CA THR A 69 -8.10 21.91 10.68
C THR A 69 -8.30 22.44 9.25
N GLY A 70 -8.94 23.60 9.11
CA GLY A 70 -9.17 24.25 7.81
C GLY A 70 -10.03 23.40 6.87
N GLU A 71 -9.58 23.26 5.63
CA GLU A 71 -10.25 22.47 4.59
C GLU A 71 -9.68 21.03 4.51
N ALA A 72 -8.72 20.69 5.39
CA ALA A 72 -8.14 19.35 5.43
C ALA A 72 -9.19 18.27 5.71
N ARG A 73 -8.89 17.05 5.28
CA ARG A 73 -9.72 15.85 5.48
C ARG A 73 -8.86 14.65 5.76
N ALA A 74 -9.41 13.71 6.49
CA ALA A 74 -8.81 12.43 6.73
C ALA A 74 -9.87 11.34 6.68
N ALA A 75 -9.49 10.13 6.29
CA ALA A 75 -10.35 8.96 6.43
C ALA A 75 -9.58 7.82 7.08
N LEU A 76 -10.22 7.13 8.00
CA LEU A 76 -9.70 5.92 8.58
C LEU A 76 -10.63 4.74 8.27
N VAL A 77 -10.04 3.59 8.03
CA VAL A 77 -10.75 2.32 7.86
C VAL A 77 -10.50 1.49 9.12
N PHE A 78 -11.59 1.06 9.76
CA PHE A 78 -11.48 0.21 10.95
C PHE A 78 -11.15 -1.23 10.59
N THR A 79 -10.29 -1.86 11.39
CA THR A 79 -9.97 -3.29 11.29
C THR A 79 -11.23 -4.15 11.46
N GLY A 80 -11.20 -5.35 10.90
CA GLY A 80 -12.33 -6.28 11.01
C GLY A 80 -13.60 -5.83 10.28
N GLY A 81 -13.48 -4.97 9.25
CA GLY A 81 -14.61 -4.55 8.41
C GLY A 81 -15.69 -3.75 9.14
N ARG A 82 -15.31 -3.03 10.19
CA ARG A 82 -16.23 -2.25 11.04
C ARG A 82 -16.62 -0.90 10.42
N GLY A 83 -16.25 -0.65 9.18
CA GLY A 83 -16.59 0.58 8.45
C GLY A 83 -15.42 1.52 8.28
N ALA A 84 -15.71 2.67 7.68
CA ALA A 84 -14.77 3.78 7.53
C ALA A 84 -15.33 5.01 8.25
N GLN A 85 -14.44 5.91 8.67
CA GLN A 85 -14.79 7.17 9.30
C GLN A 85 -14.06 8.32 8.60
N ALA A 86 -14.81 9.24 8.03
CA ALA A 86 -14.27 10.50 7.55
C ALA A 86 -14.17 11.51 8.70
N VAL A 87 -13.03 12.20 8.77
CA VAL A 87 -12.75 13.25 9.75
C VAL A 87 -12.47 14.55 9.01
N SER A 88 -13.15 15.61 9.42
CA SER A 88 -13.01 16.97 8.90
C SER A 88 -12.97 17.96 10.08
N ALA A 89 -12.77 19.23 9.80
CA ALA A 89 -12.79 20.25 10.85
C ALA A 89 -14.11 20.26 11.67
N GLY A 90 -15.24 19.87 11.04
CA GLY A 90 -16.55 19.86 11.69
C GLY A 90 -16.74 18.79 12.76
N ASN A 91 -15.98 17.68 12.71
CA ASN A 91 -16.03 16.60 13.70
C ASN A 91 -14.67 16.37 14.38
N SER A 92 -13.80 17.36 14.33
CA SER A 92 -12.46 17.38 14.95
C SER A 92 -12.49 18.03 16.35
N PRO A 93 -11.72 17.56 17.34
CA PRO A 93 -10.88 16.35 17.31
C PRO A 93 -11.72 15.08 17.41
N PHE A 94 -11.38 14.09 16.60
CA PHE A 94 -12.03 12.78 16.59
C PHE A 94 -11.24 11.78 17.44
N THR A 95 -11.87 11.16 18.44
CA THR A 95 -11.27 10.11 19.26
C THR A 95 -11.52 8.75 18.60
N VAL A 96 -10.46 8.02 18.32
CA VAL A 96 -10.51 6.70 17.66
C VAL A 96 -11.14 5.67 18.60
N GLN A 97 -12.33 5.23 18.24
CA GLN A 97 -13.03 4.15 18.90
C GLN A 97 -13.73 3.30 17.83
N PRO A 98 -13.48 2.00 17.78
CA PRO A 98 -14.12 1.17 16.77
C PRO A 98 -15.63 1.11 17.03
N PRO A 99 -16.45 1.20 15.96
CA PRO A 99 -17.90 1.03 16.11
C PRO A 99 -18.26 -0.31 16.73
N ALA A 100 -19.31 -0.35 17.54
CA ALA A 100 -19.77 -1.56 18.23
C ALA A 100 -20.26 -2.65 17.25
N ALA A 101 -20.87 -2.26 16.14
CA ALA A 101 -21.36 -3.15 15.09
C ALA A 101 -20.59 -2.95 13.79
N ALA A 102 -20.41 -4.03 13.04
CA ALA A 102 -19.80 -3.95 11.73
C ALA A 102 -20.87 -3.71 10.66
N ALA A 103 -20.58 -2.81 9.72
CA ALA A 103 -21.50 -2.41 8.65
C ALA A 103 -21.61 -3.43 7.50
N ALA A 104 -20.64 -4.36 7.37
CA ALA A 104 -20.54 -5.28 6.24
C ALA A 104 -20.84 -6.75 6.65
N GLY A 105 -21.16 -7.60 5.67
CA GLY A 105 -21.31 -9.05 5.85
C GLY A 105 -20.01 -9.72 6.29
N ASP A 106 -20.07 -10.89 6.91
CA ASP A 106 -18.91 -11.53 7.57
C ASP A 106 -17.73 -11.83 6.63
N LYS A 107 -17.97 -12.19 5.37
CA LYS A 107 -16.91 -12.40 4.36
C LYS A 107 -16.18 -11.09 4.02
N VAL A 108 -16.94 -10.00 3.82
CA VAL A 108 -16.39 -8.67 3.55
C VAL A 108 -15.59 -8.16 4.74
N LYS A 109 -16.08 -8.36 5.96
CA LYS A 109 -15.36 -8.03 7.20
C LYS A 109 -14.01 -8.71 7.30
N GLY A 110 -13.98 -10.02 7.06
CA GLY A 110 -12.74 -10.79 7.09
C GLY A 110 -11.73 -10.32 6.05
N LEU A 111 -12.21 -10.02 4.84
CA LEU A 111 -11.37 -9.52 3.75
C LEU A 111 -10.81 -8.13 4.08
N VAL A 112 -11.67 -7.17 4.41
CA VAL A 112 -11.27 -5.80 4.80
C VAL A 112 -10.30 -5.84 5.98
N GLY A 113 -10.57 -6.66 6.99
CA GLY A 113 -9.68 -6.85 8.14
C GLY A 113 -8.30 -7.30 7.71
N SER A 114 -8.21 -8.35 6.91
CA SER A 114 -6.93 -8.90 6.46
C SER A 114 -6.11 -7.93 5.59
N VAL A 115 -6.79 -7.13 4.76
CA VAL A 115 -6.13 -6.08 3.96
C VAL A 115 -5.68 -4.92 4.85
N THR A 116 -6.51 -4.49 5.79
CA THR A 116 -6.18 -3.40 6.72
C THR A 116 -4.98 -3.77 7.60
N ASP A 117 -4.92 -5.01 8.08
CA ASP A 117 -3.77 -5.52 8.85
C ASP A 117 -2.50 -5.55 8.00
N PHE A 118 -2.59 -5.99 6.75
CA PHE A 118 -1.47 -5.96 5.80
C PHE A 118 -0.97 -4.51 5.57
N LEU A 119 -1.87 -3.57 5.30
CA LEU A 119 -1.54 -2.17 5.06
C LEU A 119 -0.92 -1.51 6.30
N SER A 120 -1.42 -1.81 7.49
CA SER A 120 -0.85 -1.27 8.73
C SER A 120 0.58 -1.76 8.99
N GLY A 121 0.90 -2.98 8.57
CA GLY A 121 2.25 -3.52 8.60
C GLY A 121 3.22 -2.76 7.68
N LYS A 122 2.74 -2.30 6.54
CA LYS A 122 3.56 -1.62 5.52
C LYS A 122 4.11 -0.26 5.97
N GLN A 123 3.46 0.44 6.87
CA GLN A 123 4.00 1.68 7.43
C GLN A 123 5.36 1.47 8.10
N LYS A 124 5.58 0.34 8.76
CA LYS A 124 6.86 0.04 9.44
C LYS A 124 8.00 -0.13 8.46
N ASP A 125 7.72 -0.74 7.29
CA ASP A 125 8.71 -0.95 6.24
C ASP A 125 9.22 0.38 5.66
N LEU A 126 8.39 1.42 5.69
CA LEU A 126 8.70 2.75 5.15
C LEU A 126 9.63 3.58 6.02
N ALA A 127 9.60 3.39 7.34
CA ALA A 127 10.50 4.07 8.28
C ALA A 127 11.97 3.73 8.04
N TYR A 128 12.25 2.62 7.36
CA TYR A 128 13.59 2.12 7.06
C TYR A 128 14.07 2.37 5.63
N LEU A 129 13.26 3.03 4.77
CA LEU A 129 13.73 3.35 3.42
C LEU A 129 14.79 4.46 3.51
N PRO A 130 16.07 4.16 3.24
CA PRO A 130 17.10 5.19 3.23
C PRO A 130 16.81 6.14 2.06
N LEU A 131 16.50 7.38 2.36
CA LEU A 131 16.39 8.48 1.39
C LEU A 131 17.78 8.85 0.83
N SER A 132 18.60 7.87 0.51
CA SER A 132 19.87 8.09 -0.17
C SER A 132 19.58 8.34 -1.64
N VAL A 133 19.51 9.60 -2.00
CA VAL A 133 19.48 10.08 -3.39
C VAL A 133 20.80 9.75 -4.06
N ARG A 134 20.97 8.51 -4.51
CA ARG A 134 21.86 8.26 -5.64
C ARG A 134 21.01 8.51 -6.88
N SER A 135 21.27 9.62 -7.55
CA SER A 135 20.70 9.91 -8.87
C SER A 135 21.25 8.88 -9.88
N VAL A 136 20.71 7.69 -9.84
CA VAL A 136 20.91 6.73 -10.92
C VAL A 136 20.03 7.24 -12.05
N ARG A 137 20.66 7.58 -13.17
CA ARG A 137 19.92 7.97 -14.36
C ARG A 137 19.01 6.81 -14.75
N PRO A 138 17.68 6.99 -14.77
CA PRO A 138 16.77 5.91 -15.08
C PRO A 138 17.13 5.32 -16.44
N PRO A 139 16.98 4.00 -16.65
CA PRO A 139 17.25 3.40 -17.94
C PRO A 139 16.38 4.07 -19.00
N ARG A 140 16.96 4.34 -20.16
CA ARG A 140 16.23 5.00 -21.28
C ARG A 140 15.02 4.19 -21.73
N VAL A 141 15.08 2.86 -21.53
CA VAL A 141 13.99 1.92 -21.76
C VAL A 141 13.86 1.07 -20.51
N ALA A 142 12.64 0.87 -20.01
CA ALA A 142 12.40 0.00 -18.87
C ALA A 142 11.07 -0.77 -19.06
N GLN A 143 11.09 -2.06 -18.75
CA GLN A 143 9.87 -2.87 -18.63
C GLN A 143 9.12 -2.45 -17.36
N LEU A 144 7.85 -2.12 -17.50
CA LEU A 144 6.98 -1.71 -16.39
C LEU A 144 6.08 -2.87 -15.94
N GLU A 145 5.35 -3.48 -16.88
CA GLU A 145 4.48 -4.64 -16.60
C GLU A 145 4.35 -5.59 -17.80
N PRO A 146 4.11 -6.90 -17.53
CA PRO A 146 4.16 -7.56 -16.23
C PRO A 146 5.62 -7.73 -15.76
N ARG A 147 5.87 -7.59 -14.45
CA ARG A 147 7.21 -7.73 -13.88
C ARG A 147 7.12 -8.32 -12.48
N ALA A 148 7.76 -9.48 -12.28
CA ALA A 148 7.77 -10.23 -11.02
C ALA A 148 6.36 -10.41 -10.41
N THR A 149 5.32 -10.57 -11.24
CA THR A 149 3.92 -10.51 -10.86
C THR A 149 3.17 -11.77 -11.27
N LYS A 150 2.11 -12.09 -10.52
CA LYS A 150 1.04 -12.96 -11.01
C LYS A 150 0.08 -12.13 -11.88
N VAL A 151 -0.52 -12.77 -12.86
CA VAL A 151 -1.47 -12.15 -13.82
C VAL A 151 -2.73 -13.02 -13.91
N LEU A 152 -3.88 -12.38 -13.85
CA LEU A 152 -5.17 -13.06 -14.09
C LEU A 152 -5.24 -13.57 -15.54
N PRO A 153 -5.75 -14.77 -15.78
CA PRO A 153 -5.95 -15.28 -17.15
C PRO A 153 -6.76 -14.32 -18.01
N GLY A 154 -6.27 -14.02 -19.21
CA GLY A 154 -6.92 -13.15 -20.18
C GLY A 154 -6.70 -11.64 -20.01
N ALA A 155 -5.96 -11.21 -18.99
CA ALA A 155 -5.73 -9.79 -18.68
C ALA A 155 -4.28 -9.34 -18.93
N LEU A 156 -3.49 -10.07 -19.69
CA LEU A 156 -2.09 -9.78 -19.92
C LEU A 156 -1.90 -8.59 -20.87
N THR A 157 -1.21 -7.57 -20.40
CA THR A 157 -0.78 -6.41 -21.19
C THR A 157 0.69 -6.14 -20.88
N PHE A 158 1.49 -5.86 -21.92
CA PHE A 158 2.88 -5.43 -21.78
C PHE A 158 2.96 -3.92 -21.82
N GLU A 159 3.67 -3.33 -20.87
CA GLU A 159 3.92 -1.90 -20.81
C GLU A 159 5.40 -1.62 -20.54
N TRP A 160 5.94 -0.61 -21.19
CA TRP A 160 7.31 -0.17 -21.02
C TRP A 160 7.44 1.35 -21.15
N SER A 161 8.48 1.89 -20.56
CA SER A 161 8.93 3.27 -20.79
C SER A 161 9.97 3.32 -21.89
N GLY A 162 10.14 4.48 -22.49
CA GLY A 162 11.13 4.69 -23.53
C GLY A 162 10.81 5.89 -24.42
N SER A 163 11.54 6.06 -25.50
CA SER A 163 11.30 7.14 -26.48
C SER A 163 10.24 6.74 -27.50
N ASP A 164 9.37 7.68 -27.86
CA ASP A 164 8.38 7.50 -28.93
C ASP A 164 9.00 7.36 -30.31
N THR A 165 10.28 7.75 -30.47
CA THR A 165 11.04 7.65 -31.72
C THR A 165 11.63 6.24 -31.95
N LEU A 166 11.67 5.41 -30.91
CA LEU A 166 12.19 4.06 -31.02
C LEU A 166 11.10 3.08 -31.46
N LYS A 167 11.54 2.03 -32.16
CA LYS A 167 10.75 0.84 -32.41
C LYS A 167 11.16 -0.25 -31.45
N TYR A 168 10.15 -0.97 -30.97
CA TYR A 168 10.31 -1.99 -29.95
C TYR A 168 9.95 -3.36 -30.49
N LYS A 169 10.56 -4.38 -29.90
CA LYS A 169 10.20 -5.77 -30.13
C LYS A 169 9.93 -6.44 -28.80
N VAL A 170 8.81 -7.14 -28.72
CA VAL A 170 8.38 -7.92 -27.56
C VAL A 170 8.38 -9.39 -27.90
N ARG A 171 8.96 -10.22 -27.05
CA ARG A 171 8.91 -11.68 -27.11
C ARG A 171 8.36 -12.25 -25.83
N VAL A 172 7.62 -13.34 -25.95
CA VAL A 172 7.20 -14.17 -24.80
C VAL A 172 7.81 -15.54 -24.93
N LEU A 173 8.47 -15.99 -23.86
CA LEU A 173 9.16 -17.26 -23.78
C LEU A 173 8.51 -18.11 -22.68
N GLY A 174 8.28 -19.37 -22.99
CA GLY A 174 7.93 -20.41 -22.04
C GLY A 174 9.07 -21.38 -21.82
N SER A 175 8.82 -22.46 -21.10
CA SER A 175 9.84 -23.50 -20.80
C SER A 175 10.39 -24.19 -22.05
N GLN A 176 9.63 -24.24 -23.15
CA GLN A 176 10.00 -24.89 -24.40
C GLN A 176 10.62 -23.90 -25.42
N GLY A 177 10.80 -22.64 -25.06
CA GLY A 177 11.35 -21.60 -25.94
C GLY A 177 10.37 -20.49 -26.25
N MET A 178 10.57 -19.83 -27.41
CA MET A 178 9.76 -18.71 -27.83
C MET A 178 8.34 -19.14 -28.21
N LEU A 179 7.34 -18.52 -27.55
CA LEU A 179 5.92 -18.74 -27.81
C LEU A 179 5.35 -17.70 -28.79
N TRP A 180 5.77 -16.46 -28.67
CA TRP A 180 5.20 -15.35 -29.42
C TRP A 180 6.19 -14.20 -29.53
N GLU A 181 6.16 -13.51 -30.67
CA GLU A 181 6.97 -12.33 -30.93
C GLU A 181 6.17 -11.28 -31.72
N ARG A 182 6.42 -10.01 -31.45
CA ARG A 182 5.95 -8.89 -32.25
C ARG A 182 7.01 -7.79 -32.30
N ALA A 183 7.32 -7.33 -33.52
CA ALA A 183 8.30 -6.30 -33.79
C ALA A 183 7.66 -4.98 -34.27
N ASP A 184 8.47 -3.97 -34.52
CA ASP A 184 8.10 -2.65 -35.04
C ASP A 184 7.03 -1.91 -34.22
N LEU A 185 6.98 -2.20 -32.91
CA LEU A 185 5.99 -1.63 -32.01
C LEU A 185 6.32 -0.18 -31.64
N PRO A 186 5.32 0.72 -31.59
CA PRO A 186 5.46 2.02 -30.93
C PRO A 186 5.45 1.86 -29.42
N ARG A 187 5.86 2.89 -28.68
CA ARG A 187 5.75 2.94 -27.21
C ARG A 187 4.28 3.14 -26.78
N LYS A 188 3.55 2.06 -26.64
CA LYS A 188 2.19 2.04 -26.08
C LYS A 188 1.90 0.67 -25.46
N PRO A 189 0.96 0.58 -24.52
CA PRO A 189 0.54 -0.71 -23.97
C PRO A 189 0.16 -1.70 -25.07
N LEU A 190 0.62 -2.95 -24.92
CA LEU A 190 0.42 -4.01 -25.89
C LEU A 190 -0.34 -5.17 -25.23
N PRO A 191 -1.63 -5.34 -25.47
CA PRO A 191 -2.35 -6.53 -25.05
C PRO A 191 -1.77 -7.79 -25.69
N TYR A 192 -1.67 -8.87 -24.91
CA TYR A 192 -1.33 -10.19 -25.46
C TYR A 192 -2.50 -10.64 -26.35
N PRO A 193 -2.26 -10.91 -27.65
CA PRO A 193 -3.38 -11.11 -28.57
C PRO A 193 -4.04 -12.47 -28.38
N ALA A 194 -5.34 -12.53 -28.55
CA ALA A 194 -6.11 -13.78 -28.47
C ALA A 194 -5.69 -14.82 -29.53
N SER A 195 -5.05 -14.39 -30.62
CA SER A 195 -4.50 -15.26 -31.67
C SER A 195 -3.14 -15.89 -31.33
N ALA A 196 -2.49 -15.43 -30.25
CA ALA A 196 -1.25 -16.04 -29.78
C ALA A 196 -1.52 -17.32 -28.99
N PRO A 197 -0.52 -18.20 -28.82
CA PRO A 197 -0.66 -19.41 -28.03
C PRO A 197 -1.19 -19.09 -26.62
N ALA A 198 -2.16 -19.87 -26.14
CA ALA A 198 -2.71 -19.68 -24.80
C ALA A 198 -1.63 -19.89 -23.73
N LEU A 199 -1.64 -19.02 -22.73
CA LEU A 199 -0.76 -19.15 -21.57
C LEU A 199 -1.46 -20.01 -20.51
N GLU A 200 -0.74 -20.99 -19.99
CA GLU A 200 -1.28 -21.99 -19.06
C GLU A 200 -1.29 -21.45 -17.61
N PRO A 201 -2.40 -21.65 -16.87
CA PRO A 201 -2.47 -21.30 -15.45
C PRO A 201 -1.39 -22.02 -14.62
N GLY A 202 -0.77 -21.29 -13.67
CA GLY A 202 0.29 -21.79 -12.81
C GLY A 202 1.67 -21.88 -13.47
N VAL A 203 1.77 -21.45 -14.74
CA VAL A 203 3.04 -21.49 -15.48
C VAL A 203 3.71 -20.11 -15.46
N ARG A 204 5.02 -20.12 -15.26
CA ARG A 204 5.88 -18.94 -15.31
C ARG A 204 6.42 -18.73 -16.71
N TYR A 205 6.37 -17.48 -17.16
CA TYR A 205 6.85 -17.02 -18.45
C TYR A 205 7.85 -15.89 -18.28
N THR A 206 8.69 -15.72 -19.30
CA THR A 206 9.58 -14.56 -19.42
C THR A 206 9.17 -13.75 -20.63
N TRP A 207 9.15 -12.43 -20.51
CA TRP A 207 9.05 -11.59 -21.67
C TRP A 207 10.30 -10.74 -21.84
N GLN A 208 10.68 -10.51 -23.09
CA GLN A 208 11.84 -9.74 -23.49
C GLN A 208 11.40 -8.50 -24.22
N LEU A 209 12.06 -7.40 -23.94
CA LEU A 209 11.89 -6.11 -24.61
C LEU A 209 13.21 -5.73 -25.25
N GLU A 210 13.21 -5.52 -26.56
CA GLU A 210 14.35 -5.03 -27.34
C GLU A 210 14.00 -3.69 -27.99
N ALA A 211 14.97 -2.78 -28.04
CA ALA A 211 14.91 -1.54 -28.81
C ALA A 211 16.30 -1.24 -29.40
N ALA A 212 16.35 -0.64 -30.58
CA ALA A 212 17.60 -0.35 -31.27
C ALA A 212 18.54 0.51 -30.41
N GLY A 213 19.79 0.07 -30.26
CA GLY A 213 20.81 0.76 -29.46
C GLY A 213 20.60 0.71 -27.95
N GLN A 214 19.69 -0.13 -27.45
CA GLN A 214 19.45 -0.33 -26.03
C GLN A 214 19.73 -1.78 -25.62
N PRO A 215 20.21 -2.04 -24.42
CA PRO A 215 20.29 -3.41 -23.89
C PRO A 215 18.91 -4.07 -23.86
N ALA A 216 18.86 -5.32 -24.28
CA ALA A 216 17.65 -6.15 -24.13
C ALA A 216 17.32 -6.31 -22.66
N GLN A 217 16.04 -6.25 -22.31
CA GLN A 217 15.54 -6.42 -20.95
C GLN A 217 14.64 -7.65 -20.87
N GLN A 218 14.59 -8.24 -19.69
CA GLN A 218 13.78 -9.41 -19.40
C GLN A 218 13.02 -9.22 -18.08
N ALA A 219 11.79 -9.69 -18.03
CA ALA A 219 11.00 -9.76 -16.82
C ALA A 219 10.16 -11.04 -16.81
N GLU A 220 9.93 -11.56 -15.62
CA GLU A 220 9.13 -12.76 -15.41
C GLU A 220 7.73 -12.40 -14.93
N PHE A 221 6.78 -13.24 -15.27
CA PHE A 221 5.42 -13.25 -14.75
C PHE A 221 4.87 -14.67 -14.69
N GLU A 222 3.84 -14.87 -13.91
CA GLU A 222 3.16 -16.15 -13.75
C GLU A 222 1.67 -15.98 -14.03
N ILE A 223 1.06 -16.87 -14.79
CA ILE A 223 -0.39 -16.88 -14.91
C ILE A 223 -0.97 -17.48 -13.62
N LEU A 224 -1.89 -16.77 -13.00
CA LEU A 224 -2.50 -17.19 -11.74
C LEU A 224 -3.05 -18.61 -11.85
N PRO A 225 -2.73 -19.51 -10.90
CA PRO A 225 -3.28 -20.86 -10.89
C PRO A 225 -4.80 -20.88 -10.92
N ALA A 226 -5.40 -21.78 -11.70
CA ALA A 226 -6.86 -21.84 -11.89
C ALA A 226 -7.64 -21.92 -10.56
N ALA A 227 -7.10 -22.63 -9.57
CA ALA A 227 -7.71 -22.75 -8.24
C ALA A 227 -7.78 -21.41 -7.47
N GLU A 228 -6.86 -20.47 -7.77
CA GLU A 228 -6.82 -19.16 -7.12
C GLU A 228 -7.69 -18.10 -7.83
N VAL A 229 -7.98 -18.27 -9.11
CA VAL A 229 -8.69 -17.27 -9.93
C VAL A 229 -10.06 -16.92 -9.35
N ALA A 230 -10.84 -17.94 -8.98
CA ALA A 230 -12.19 -17.73 -8.43
C ALA A 230 -12.14 -16.94 -7.11
N ARG A 231 -11.22 -17.31 -6.21
CA ARG A 231 -11.01 -16.63 -4.92
C ARG A 231 -10.61 -15.17 -5.11
N VAL A 232 -9.68 -14.90 -6.02
CA VAL A 232 -9.20 -13.53 -6.30
C VAL A 232 -10.33 -12.66 -6.86
N ARG A 233 -11.09 -13.17 -7.84
CA ARG A 233 -12.23 -12.45 -8.42
C ARG A 233 -13.31 -12.19 -7.36
N GLU A 234 -13.72 -13.19 -6.59
CA GLU A 234 -14.68 -13.01 -5.50
C GLU A 234 -14.22 -11.93 -4.51
N SER A 235 -12.94 -11.94 -4.15
CA SER A 235 -12.38 -10.93 -3.23
C SER A 235 -12.42 -9.52 -3.81
N LEU A 236 -12.04 -9.35 -5.08
CA LEU A 236 -12.07 -8.04 -5.75
C LEU A 236 -13.51 -7.53 -5.94
N ASP A 237 -14.47 -8.43 -6.21
CA ASP A 237 -15.91 -8.11 -6.32
C ASP A 237 -16.51 -7.66 -4.98
N MET A 238 -15.93 -8.08 -3.85
CA MET A 238 -16.31 -7.60 -2.52
C MET A 238 -15.72 -6.23 -2.17
N LEU A 239 -14.63 -5.81 -2.81
CA LEU A 239 -13.98 -4.51 -2.59
C LEU A 239 -14.47 -3.46 -3.59
N VAL A 240 -15.78 -3.23 -3.63
CA VAL A 240 -16.45 -2.26 -4.51
C VAL A 240 -17.37 -1.34 -3.70
N PRO A 241 -17.70 -0.13 -4.21
CA PRO A 241 -18.55 0.83 -3.47
C PRO A 241 -19.88 0.24 -2.99
N ALA A 242 -20.50 -0.64 -3.78
CA ALA A 242 -21.76 -1.28 -3.41
C ALA A 242 -21.66 -2.17 -2.17
N SER A 243 -20.50 -2.79 -1.95
CA SER A 243 -20.23 -3.66 -0.79
C SER A 243 -19.63 -2.91 0.40
N LEU A 244 -19.15 -1.68 0.17
CA LEU A 244 -18.44 -0.84 1.15
C LEU A 244 -19.10 0.54 1.26
N PRO A 245 -20.37 0.61 1.71
CA PRO A 245 -21.06 1.88 1.85
C PRO A 245 -20.34 2.79 2.87
N GLY A 246 -20.18 4.07 2.52
CA GLY A 246 -19.52 5.07 3.37
C GLY A 246 -17.98 5.06 3.31
N TYR A 247 -17.37 4.17 2.55
CA TYR A 247 -15.93 4.24 2.31
C TYR A 247 -15.62 5.24 1.20
N PRO A 248 -14.62 6.14 1.37
CA PRO A 248 -14.15 7.00 0.30
C PRO A 248 -13.62 6.20 -0.89
N PRO A 249 -13.77 6.71 -2.15
CA PRO A 249 -13.26 6.02 -3.35
C PRO A 249 -11.75 5.72 -3.29
N SER A 250 -10.94 6.66 -2.80
CA SER A 250 -9.50 6.47 -2.60
C SER A 250 -9.18 5.35 -1.60
N SER A 251 -9.96 5.23 -0.52
CA SER A 251 -9.82 4.13 0.46
C SER A 251 -10.19 2.78 -0.15
N ILE A 252 -11.21 2.72 -1.02
CA ILE A 252 -11.59 1.48 -1.73
C ILE A 252 -10.47 1.07 -2.70
N ALA A 253 -9.97 2.00 -3.51
CA ALA A 253 -8.85 1.76 -4.42
C ALA A 253 -7.59 1.29 -3.66
N LEU A 254 -7.29 1.92 -2.53
CA LEU A 254 -6.19 1.53 -1.66
C LEU A 254 -6.35 0.10 -1.12
N MET A 255 -7.56 -0.29 -0.72
CA MET A 255 -7.83 -1.65 -0.23
C MET A 255 -7.74 -2.68 -1.35
N ARG A 256 -8.23 -2.37 -2.56
CA ARG A 256 -8.08 -3.23 -3.74
C ARG A 256 -6.60 -3.44 -4.06
N ALA A 257 -5.85 -2.35 -4.21
CA ALA A 257 -4.42 -2.41 -4.47
C ALA A 257 -3.64 -3.11 -3.34
N GLY A 258 -4.03 -2.92 -2.09
CA GLY A 258 -3.45 -3.62 -0.93
C GLY A 258 -3.68 -5.13 -0.98
N TYR A 259 -4.89 -5.55 -1.37
CA TYR A 259 -5.21 -6.96 -1.60
C TYR A 259 -4.36 -7.54 -2.74
N GLU A 260 -4.31 -6.85 -3.87
CA GLU A 260 -3.55 -7.26 -5.05
C GLU A 260 -2.04 -7.33 -4.77
N LEU A 261 -1.50 -6.36 -4.05
CA LEU A 261 -0.10 -6.34 -3.61
C LEU A 261 0.22 -7.54 -2.70
N ARG A 262 -0.66 -7.84 -1.75
CA ARG A 262 -0.50 -8.98 -0.84
C ARG A 262 -0.51 -10.33 -1.57
N ASP A 263 -1.37 -10.47 -2.57
CA ASP A 263 -1.56 -11.71 -3.32
C ASP A 263 -0.60 -11.86 -4.53
N GLY A 264 0.30 -10.87 -4.73
CA GLY A 264 1.33 -10.90 -5.78
C GLY A 264 0.85 -10.44 -7.15
N LEU A 265 -0.30 -9.77 -7.23
CA LEU A 265 -0.88 -9.18 -8.45
C LEU A 265 -0.39 -7.74 -8.65
N TYR A 266 0.94 -7.57 -8.74
CA TYR A 266 1.57 -6.24 -8.70
C TYR A 266 1.23 -5.36 -9.91
N ALA A 267 1.00 -5.96 -11.08
CA ALA A 267 0.57 -5.23 -12.26
C ALA A 267 -0.87 -4.68 -12.09
N ASP A 268 -1.76 -5.45 -11.47
CA ASP A 268 -3.13 -5.03 -11.18
C ASP A 268 -3.12 -3.93 -10.12
N ALA A 269 -2.37 -4.10 -9.02
CA ALA A 269 -2.19 -3.09 -7.97
C ALA A 269 -1.66 -1.76 -8.54
N ARG A 270 -0.67 -1.83 -9.43
CA ARG A 270 -0.13 -0.63 -10.10
C ARG A 270 -1.22 0.08 -10.92
N ARG A 271 -2.00 -0.65 -11.70
CA ARG A 271 -3.08 -0.06 -12.53
C ARG A 271 -4.19 0.55 -11.68
N GLU A 272 -4.60 -0.13 -10.61
CA GLU A 272 -5.60 0.39 -9.67
C GLU A 272 -5.15 1.71 -9.05
N LEU A 273 -3.89 1.77 -8.57
CA LEU A 273 -3.31 2.97 -7.95
C LEU A 273 -3.15 4.12 -8.95
N LEU A 274 -2.69 3.84 -10.17
CA LEU A 274 -2.57 4.87 -11.21
C LEU A 274 -3.94 5.43 -11.63
N ALA A 275 -4.96 4.58 -11.71
CA ALA A 275 -6.33 5.02 -11.99
C ALA A 275 -6.89 5.89 -10.85
N ALA A 276 -6.62 5.53 -9.60
CA ALA A 276 -7.01 6.33 -8.44
C ALA A 276 -6.29 7.68 -8.40
N LEU A 277 -4.98 7.72 -8.66
CA LEU A 277 -4.17 8.93 -8.75
C LEU A 277 -4.57 9.85 -9.92
N ALA A 278 -5.12 9.31 -11.00
CA ALA A 278 -5.65 10.13 -12.08
C ALA A 278 -6.88 10.96 -11.62
N SER A 279 -7.61 10.47 -10.63
CA SER A 279 -8.76 11.17 -10.03
C SER A 279 -8.37 11.98 -8.80
N ASP A 280 -7.34 11.58 -8.10
CA ASP A 280 -6.88 12.14 -6.83
C ASP A 280 -5.34 12.20 -6.76
N PRO A 281 -4.73 13.14 -7.52
CA PRO A 281 -3.27 13.20 -7.66
C PRO A 281 -2.53 13.66 -6.38
N ASP A 282 -3.23 14.25 -5.43
CA ASP A 282 -2.65 14.81 -4.21
C ASP A 282 -2.86 13.90 -2.97
N GLU A 283 -3.28 12.62 -3.17
CA GLU A 283 -3.46 11.69 -2.05
C GLU A 283 -2.15 10.95 -1.72
N PRO A 284 -1.46 11.31 -0.62
CA PRO A 284 -0.15 10.77 -0.30
C PRO A 284 -0.15 9.27 -0.04
N THR A 285 -1.28 8.70 0.40
CA THR A 285 -1.38 7.27 0.70
C THR A 285 -1.35 6.42 -0.56
N LEU A 286 -1.93 6.91 -1.67
CA LEU A 286 -1.88 6.24 -2.97
C LEU A 286 -0.45 6.25 -3.53
N HIS A 287 0.24 7.39 -3.48
CA HIS A 287 1.65 7.50 -3.87
C HIS A 287 2.53 6.56 -3.06
N LEU A 288 2.29 6.51 -1.76
CA LEU A 288 3.03 5.63 -0.87
C LEU A 288 2.91 4.16 -1.28
N LEU A 289 1.67 3.68 -1.50
CA LEU A 289 1.44 2.30 -1.88
C LEU A 289 1.95 2.00 -3.30
N LEU A 290 1.85 2.95 -4.24
CA LEU A 290 2.43 2.82 -5.58
C LEU A 290 3.97 2.71 -5.51
N GLY A 291 4.60 3.50 -4.65
CA GLY A 291 6.03 3.39 -4.36
C GLY A 291 6.41 1.99 -3.87
N GLN A 292 5.62 1.38 -2.99
CA GLN A 292 5.84 0.01 -2.52
C GLN A 292 5.69 -1.03 -3.65
N VAL A 293 4.70 -0.87 -4.53
CA VAL A 293 4.55 -1.73 -5.70
C VAL A 293 5.81 -1.66 -6.56
N TYR A 294 6.26 -0.45 -6.91
CA TYR A 294 7.48 -0.27 -7.70
C TYR A 294 8.73 -0.83 -7.00
N ASP A 295 8.85 -0.65 -5.70
CA ASP A 295 9.95 -1.20 -4.92
C ASP A 295 9.96 -2.73 -4.95
N THR A 296 8.80 -3.36 -4.79
CA THR A 296 8.62 -4.82 -4.79
C THR A 296 9.02 -5.42 -6.15
N ILE A 297 8.66 -4.76 -7.26
CA ILE A 297 8.99 -5.25 -8.62
C ILE A 297 10.37 -4.78 -9.11
N GLY A 298 11.15 -4.10 -8.25
CA GLY A 298 12.54 -3.70 -8.52
C GLY A 298 12.69 -2.44 -9.37
N LEU A 299 11.65 -1.62 -9.52
CA LEU A 299 11.69 -0.32 -10.21
C LEU A 299 12.04 0.81 -9.21
N LYS A 300 13.24 0.72 -8.62
CA LYS A 300 13.67 1.56 -7.50
C LYS A 300 13.59 3.07 -7.75
N ASP A 301 13.90 3.52 -8.97
CA ASP A 301 13.84 4.95 -9.31
C ASP A 301 12.40 5.48 -9.33
N LEU A 302 11.44 4.67 -9.80
CA LEU A 302 10.02 5.00 -9.75
C LEU A 302 9.51 4.96 -8.30
N ALA A 303 9.88 3.94 -7.55
CA ALA A 303 9.54 3.84 -6.14
C ALA A 303 9.97 5.08 -5.35
N GLN A 304 11.21 5.53 -5.56
CA GLN A 304 11.75 6.69 -4.87
C GLN A 304 10.97 7.97 -5.20
N ARG A 305 10.55 8.17 -6.46
CA ARG A 305 9.74 9.33 -6.85
C ARG A 305 8.41 9.35 -6.11
N GLU A 306 7.72 8.21 -6.08
CA GLU A 306 6.44 8.10 -5.40
C GLU A 306 6.57 8.31 -3.87
N PHE A 307 7.63 7.81 -3.25
CA PHE A 307 7.89 8.04 -1.82
C PHE A 307 8.20 9.51 -1.50
N ILE A 308 8.92 10.21 -2.40
CA ILE A 308 9.17 11.64 -2.24
C ILE A 308 7.86 12.40 -2.35
N GLU A 309 7.04 12.12 -3.36
CA GLU A 309 5.74 12.77 -3.53
C GLU A 309 4.81 12.54 -2.33
N ALA A 310 4.68 11.28 -1.88
CA ALA A 310 3.90 10.95 -0.67
C ALA A 310 4.34 11.76 0.56
N ARG A 311 5.66 11.88 0.76
CA ARG A 311 6.23 12.65 1.86
C ARG A 311 5.94 14.14 1.73
N ASP A 312 6.12 14.70 0.54
CA ASP A 312 5.99 16.14 0.31
C ASP A 312 4.52 16.57 0.39
N LEU A 313 3.59 15.74 -0.11
CA LEU A 313 2.14 15.92 0.07
C LEU A 313 1.71 15.85 1.54
N SER A 314 2.29 14.95 2.33
CA SER A 314 1.99 14.82 3.77
C SER A 314 2.49 15.99 4.63
N ARG A 315 3.30 16.90 4.07
CA ARG A 315 3.88 18.04 4.78
C ARG A 315 3.28 19.39 4.37
N ARG A 316 2.47 19.42 3.34
CA ARG A 316 1.73 20.61 2.90
C ARG A 316 0.60 20.93 3.85
#